data_692f20a215823f92024a46050804f58a
#
_entry.id   692f20a215823f92024a46050804f58a
#
_cell.length_a   1.000
_cell.length_b   1.000
_cell.length_c   1.000
_cell.angle_alpha   90.00
_cell.angle_beta   90.00
_cell.angle_gamma   90.00
#
_symmetry.space_group_name_H-M   'P 1'
#
loop_
_entity.id
_entity.type
_entity.pdbx_description
1 polymer ?
#
loop_
_entity_poly.entity_id
_entity_poly.type
_entity_poly.pdbx_seq_one_letter_code
_entity_poly.pdbx_strand_id
1 'polypeptide(L)'
;MNRKTIIITAAVTVVVIAGGIWIFGTSKAQNKVEFVTEPAKTATVSNSITATGTIEPVTEVQVGTQVSGIIDKIYVDYNSVVKKGEVIAEMDKVTLLSDLQSAQATYDGAKAEYDYQKKLYERNRKLHEKQLISDTDYEENLYNYRRAESTYEQSKAELSKAERNL
;
A
#
# COMPACT_ATOMS: atom_id res chain seq x y z
N MET A 1 -15.94 -122.30 10.44
CA MET A 1 -15.20 -121.06 10.70
C MET A 1 -14.31 -121.29 11.92
N ASN A 2 -13.02 -121.34 11.73
CA ASN A 2 -12.05 -121.77 12.77
C ASN A 2 -11.97 -120.67 13.89
N ARG A 3 -12.08 -121.17 15.17
CA ARG A 3 -11.96 -120.25 16.35
C ARG A 3 -10.74 -119.34 16.31
N LYS A 4 -9.68 -119.70 15.62
CA LYS A 4 -8.46 -118.94 15.44
C LYS A 4 -8.66 -117.70 14.51
N THR A 5 -9.53 -117.82 13.45
CA THR A 5 -9.80 -116.73 12.52
C THR A 5 -10.68 -115.65 13.16
N ILE A 6 -11.60 -116.01 14.06
CA ILE A 6 -12.44 -115.05 14.79
C ILE A 6 -11.58 -114.25 15.78
N ILE A 7 -10.60 -114.84 16.43
CA ILE A 7 -9.73 -114.16 17.37
C ILE A 7 -8.81 -113.15 16.62
N ILE A 8 -8.32 -113.55 15.47
CA ILE A 8 -7.44 -112.68 14.65
C ILE A 8 -8.23 -111.49 14.11
N THR A 9 -9.45 -111.68 13.61
CA THR A 9 -10.28 -110.55 13.12
C THR A 9 -10.69 -109.64 14.27
N ALA A 10 -11.00 -110.10 15.45
CA ALA A 10 -11.30 -109.28 16.62
C ALA A 10 -10.07 -108.48 17.07
N ALA A 11 -8.88 -109.09 17.06
CA ALA A 11 -7.66 -108.35 17.41
C ALA A 11 -7.32 -107.24 16.40
N VAL A 12 -7.52 -107.48 15.09
CA VAL A 12 -7.26 -106.45 14.06
C VAL A 12 -8.25 -105.31 14.16
N THR A 13 -9.56 -105.57 14.44
CA THR A 13 -10.54 -104.55 14.62
C THR A 13 -10.24 -103.66 15.83
N VAL A 14 -9.80 -104.22 16.95
CA VAL A 14 -9.43 -103.46 18.15
C VAL A 14 -8.19 -102.57 17.87
N VAL A 15 -7.20 -103.07 17.12
CA VAL A 15 -6.04 -102.25 16.78
C VAL A 15 -6.39 -101.10 15.85
N VAL A 16 -7.32 -101.34 14.88
CA VAL A 16 -7.79 -100.28 13.97
C VAL A 16 -8.58 -99.18 14.73
N ILE A 17 -9.44 -99.60 15.67
CA ILE A 17 -10.23 -98.69 16.48
C ILE A 17 -9.30 -97.87 17.42
N ALA A 18 -8.33 -98.53 18.07
CA ALA A 18 -7.37 -97.91 18.95
C ALA A 18 -6.46 -96.90 18.17
N GLY A 19 -6.03 -97.26 16.95
CA GLY A 19 -5.28 -96.34 16.06
C GLY A 19 -6.09 -95.15 15.60
N GLY A 20 -7.37 -95.39 15.26
CA GLY A 20 -8.28 -94.27 14.88
C GLY A 20 -8.52 -93.27 16.01
N ILE A 21 -8.74 -93.77 17.24
CA ILE A 21 -8.92 -92.89 18.40
C ILE A 21 -7.63 -92.09 18.70
N TRP A 22 -6.46 -92.72 18.48
CA TRP A 22 -5.17 -92.10 18.73
C TRP A 22 -4.91 -90.94 17.69
N ILE A 23 -5.21 -91.20 16.42
CA ILE A 23 -5.05 -90.18 15.35
C ILE A 23 -6.06 -89.02 15.49
N PHE A 24 -7.32 -89.35 15.76
CA PHE A 24 -8.36 -88.27 15.93
C PHE A 24 -8.27 -87.59 17.29
N GLY A 25 -7.79 -88.21 18.33
CA GLY A 25 -7.65 -87.67 19.66
C GLY A 25 -6.54 -86.63 19.79
N THR A 26 -5.54 -86.63 18.92
CA THR A 26 -4.40 -85.73 18.97
C THR A 26 -4.59 -84.43 18.11
N SER A 27 -5.68 -84.37 17.35
CA SER A 27 -5.97 -83.20 16.49
C SER A 27 -6.72 -82.04 17.20
N LYS A 28 -6.53 -81.87 18.51
CA LYS A 28 -6.89 -80.54 19.11
C LYS A 28 -5.80 -79.54 18.80
N ALA A 29 -5.85 -78.94 17.61
CA ALA A 29 -5.16 -77.74 17.33
C ALA A 29 -5.74 -76.66 18.28
N GLN A 30 -5.05 -76.44 19.40
CA GLN A 30 -5.28 -75.22 20.18
C GLN A 30 -4.82 -74.08 19.32
N ASN A 31 -5.78 -73.37 18.72
CA ASN A 31 -5.52 -72.03 18.23
C ASN A 31 -5.10 -71.14 19.43
N LYS A 32 -3.81 -71.15 19.73
CA LYS A 32 -3.25 -70.13 20.63
C LYS A 32 -3.40 -68.81 19.96
N VAL A 33 -4.38 -68.08 20.41
CA VAL A 33 -4.49 -66.66 20.08
C VAL A 33 -3.29 -65.96 20.75
N GLU A 34 -2.29 -65.64 19.97
CA GLU A 34 -1.13 -64.90 20.43
C GLU A 34 -1.53 -63.43 20.48
N PHE A 35 -1.80 -62.94 21.68
CA PHE A 35 -2.07 -61.50 21.87
C PHE A 35 -0.74 -60.78 21.80
N VAL A 36 -0.55 -60.04 20.71
CA VAL A 36 0.53 -59.06 20.61
C VAL A 36 0.10 -57.86 21.43
N THR A 37 0.65 -57.71 22.61
CA THR A 37 0.40 -56.57 23.47
C THR A 37 1.54 -55.56 23.29
N GLU A 38 1.19 -54.34 22.92
CA GLU A 38 2.13 -53.21 22.92
C GLU A 38 1.89 -52.36 24.18
N PRO A 39 2.95 -51.99 24.88
CA PRO A 39 2.77 -51.17 26.07
C PRO A 39 2.20 -49.81 25.71
N ALA A 40 1.17 -49.38 26.43
CA ALA A 40 0.61 -48.04 26.25
C ALA A 40 1.68 -47.00 26.57
N LYS A 41 2.00 -46.16 25.58
CA LYS A 41 2.92 -45.05 25.74
C LYS A 41 2.14 -43.72 25.75
N THR A 42 2.50 -42.86 26.68
CA THR A 42 1.99 -41.49 26.69
C THR A 42 2.66 -40.74 25.55
N ALA A 43 1.88 -40.24 24.63
CA ALA A 43 2.37 -39.40 23.54
C ALA A 43 1.63 -38.04 23.56
N THR A 44 2.37 -36.99 23.28
CA THR A 44 1.78 -35.65 23.12
C THR A 44 1.28 -35.54 21.68
N VAL A 45 0.00 -35.32 21.53
CA VAL A 45 -0.60 -34.98 20.23
C VAL A 45 -0.61 -33.48 20.10
N SER A 46 0.19 -32.94 19.20
CA SER A 46 0.17 -31.52 18.87
C SER A 46 -0.58 -31.32 17.54
N ASN A 47 -1.61 -30.51 17.59
CA ASN A 47 -2.27 -30.04 16.37
C ASN A 47 -1.71 -28.65 16.04
N SER A 48 -0.98 -28.52 14.93
CA SER A 48 -0.48 -27.23 14.49
C SER A 48 -1.33 -26.74 13.32
N ILE A 49 -1.85 -25.52 13.48
CA ILE A 49 -2.57 -24.82 12.42
C ILE A 49 -1.60 -23.78 11.87
N THR A 50 -1.29 -23.86 10.58
CA THR A 50 -0.54 -22.85 9.86
C THR A 50 -1.54 -21.94 9.14
N ALA A 51 -1.40 -20.62 9.34
CA ALA A 51 -2.14 -19.61 8.61
C ALA A 51 -1.15 -18.70 7.90
N THR A 52 -1.45 -18.34 6.66
CA THR A 52 -0.73 -17.31 5.91
C THR A 52 -1.54 -16.03 5.95
N GLY A 53 -0.87 -14.91 6.13
CA GLY A 53 -1.48 -13.59 6.13
C GLY A 53 -0.51 -12.56 5.58
N THR A 54 -1.05 -11.48 5.03
CA THR A 54 -0.29 -10.31 4.61
C THR A 54 -0.31 -9.30 5.75
N ILE A 55 0.85 -8.74 6.08
CA ILE A 55 0.94 -7.65 7.04
C ILE A 55 0.73 -6.35 6.27
N GLU A 56 -0.32 -5.63 6.63
CA GLU A 56 -0.63 -4.32 6.05
C GLU A 56 -0.56 -3.26 7.15
N PRO A 57 -0.12 -2.03 6.83
CA PRO A 57 -0.11 -0.95 7.81
C PRO A 57 -1.53 -0.55 8.17
N VAL A 58 -1.77 -0.23 9.44
CA VAL A 58 -3.07 0.28 9.94
C VAL A 58 -3.38 1.65 9.36
N THR A 59 -2.34 2.43 9.05
CA THR A 59 -2.46 3.75 8.44
C THR A 59 -1.39 3.89 7.37
N GLU A 60 -1.82 4.18 6.16
CA GLU A 60 -0.96 4.51 5.02
C GLU A 60 -1.18 5.97 4.64
N VAL A 61 -0.12 6.70 4.41
CA VAL A 61 -0.16 8.11 4.00
C VAL A 61 0.62 8.26 2.70
N GLN A 62 -0.07 8.68 1.65
CA GLN A 62 0.59 9.05 0.40
C GLN A 62 1.16 10.46 0.51
N VAL A 63 2.46 10.59 0.34
CA VAL A 63 3.16 11.87 0.28
C VAL A 63 3.28 12.27 -1.18
N GLY A 64 2.63 13.38 -1.54
CA GLY A 64 2.67 13.95 -2.88
C GLY A 64 3.17 15.39 -2.85
N THR A 65 3.54 15.89 -4.02
CA THR A 65 3.94 17.29 -4.22
C THR A 65 2.77 18.10 -4.79
N GLN A 66 2.70 19.38 -4.46
CA GLN A 66 1.71 20.32 -5.03
C GLN A 66 2.18 20.88 -6.39
N VAL A 67 3.47 20.78 -6.67
CA VAL A 67 4.10 21.25 -7.91
C VAL A 67 4.75 20.09 -8.63
N SER A 68 4.80 20.15 -9.96
CA SER A 68 5.48 19.17 -10.79
C SER A 68 6.93 19.59 -10.98
N GLY A 69 7.86 18.67 -10.86
CA GLY A 69 9.28 18.96 -11.06
C GLY A 69 10.14 17.71 -10.93
N ILE A 70 11.45 17.90 -11.02
CA ILE A 70 12.45 16.84 -10.90
C ILE A 70 12.89 16.79 -9.44
N ILE A 71 13.02 15.60 -8.88
CA ILE A 71 13.61 15.40 -7.55
C ILE A 71 15.11 15.50 -7.68
N ASP A 72 15.73 16.44 -6.96
CA ASP A 72 17.17 16.63 -6.91
C ASP A 72 17.80 15.72 -5.87
N LYS A 73 17.21 15.66 -4.66
CA LYS A 73 17.74 14.86 -3.55
C LYS A 73 16.63 14.12 -2.81
N ILE A 74 16.95 12.90 -2.39
CA ILE A 74 16.14 12.10 -1.49
C ILE A 74 16.95 11.89 -0.22
N TYR A 75 16.39 12.23 0.93
CA TYR A 75 17.06 12.18 2.24
C TYR A 75 16.72 10.92 3.04
N VAL A 76 15.72 10.16 2.61
CA VAL A 76 15.22 8.96 3.28
C VAL A 76 15.29 7.76 2.35
N ASP A 77 15.47 6.58 2.91
CA ASP A 77 15.52 5.32 2.19
C ASP A 77 14.43 4.37 2.73
N TYR A 78 14.30 3.22 2.09
CA TYR A 78 13.41 2.17 2.53
C TYR A 78 13.61 1.86 4.02
N ASN A 79 12.51 1.73 4.76
CA ASN A 79 12.49 1.47 6.19
C ASN A 79 13.10 2.59 7.08
N SER A 80 13.26 3.80 6.57
CA SER A 80 13.70 4.94 7.35
C SER A 80 12.59 5.42 8.29
N VAL A 81 12.96 5.77 9.51
CA VAL A 81 12.03 6.37 10.48
C VAL A 81 12.02 7.87 10.28
N VAL A 82 10.87 8.41 9.89
CA VAL A 82 10.68 9.84 9.65
C VAL A 82 9.80 10.47 10.72
N LYS A 83 10.04 11.75 11.01
CA LYS A 83 9.27 12.55 11.97
C LYS A 83 8.41 13.56 11.23
N LYS A 84 7.37 14.03 11.88
CA LYS A 84 6.53 15.10 11.34
C LYS A 84 7.36 16.38 11.13
N GLY A 85 7.37 16.88 9.89
CA GLY A 85 8.13 18.07 9.49
C GLY A 85 9.57 17.78 9.00
N GLU A 86 9.97 16.52 8.95
CA GLU A 86 11.26 16.12 8.38
C GLU A 86 11.24 16.18 6.85
N VAL A 87 12.33 16.68 6.26
CA VAL A 87 12.47 16.75 4.81
C VAL A 87 12.76 15.37 4.26
N ILE A 88 11.87 14.87 3.43
CA ILE A 88 11.97 13.54 2.80
C ILE A 88 12.71 13.62 1.46
N ALA A 89 12.39 14.63 0.66
CA ALA A 89 13.00 14.86 -0.64
C ALA A 89 13.03 16.36 -0.95
N GLU A 90 13.96 16.76 -1.79
CA GLU A 90 14.10 18.12 -2.30
C GLU A 90 13.97 18.10 -3.82
N MET A 91 13.17 19.02 -4.35
CA MET A 91 12.97 19.19 -5.78
C MET A 91 13.99 20.17 -6.34
N ASP A 92 14.31 20.02 -7.62
CA ASP A 92 15.11 21.01 -8.34
C ASP A 92 14.40 22.37 -8.39
N LYS A 93 15.06 23.37 -7.82
CA LYS A 93 14.55 24.74 -7.69
C LYS A 93 14.85 25.62 -8.89
N VAL A 94 15.68 25.17 -9.84
CA VAL A 94 16.14 26.02 -10.95
C VAL A 94 14.97 26.54 -11.77
N THR A 95 14.03 25.67 -12.12
CA THR A 95 12.83 26.06 -12.87
C THR A 95 11.94 27.00 -12.05
N LEU A 96 11.70 26.67 -10.77
CA LEU A 96 10.85 27.47 -9.89
C LEU A 96 11.41 28.85 -9.62
N LEU A 97 12.73 28.97 -9.47
CA LEU A 97 13.43 30.26 -9.34
C LEU A 97 13.33 31.09 -10.62
N SER A 98 13.43 30.46 -11.79
CA SER A 98 13.27 31.15 -13.08
C SER A 98 11.83 31.66 -13.26
N ASP A 99 10.83 30.86 -12.88
CA ASP A 99 9.43 31.25 -12.91
C ASP A 99 9.15 32.42 -11.94
N LEU A 100 9.70 32.35 -10.74
CA LEU A 100 9.61 33.46 -9.76
C LEU A 100 10.23 34.74 -10.31
N GLN A 101 11.43 34.67 -10.89
CA GLN A 101 12.10 35.83 -11.49
C GLN A 101 11.30 36.41 -12.64
N SER A 102 10.69 35.58 -13.49
CA SER A 102 9.82 36.03 -14.59
C SER A 102 8.56 36.70 -14.07
N ALA A 103 7.90 36.11 -13.05
CA ALA A 103 6.71 36.71 -12.43
C ALA A 103 7.05 38.03 -11.74
N GLN A 104 8.23 38.13 -11.08
CA GLN A 104 8.71 39.40 -10.49
C GLN A 104 8.92 40.49 -11.54
N ALA A 105 9.56 40.18 -12.66
CA ALA A 105 9.77 41.13 -13.73
C ALA A 105 8.45 41.62 -14.34
N THR A 106 7.48 40.73 -14.52
CA THR A 106 6.13 41.03 -15.00
C THR A 106 5.40 41.96 -14.03
N TYR A 107 5.47 41.65 -12.73
CA TYR A 107 4.90 42.48 -11.68
C TYR A 107 5.51 43.88 -11.65
N ASP A 108 6.83 44.01 -11.73
CA ASP A 108 7.53 45.29 -11.70
C ASP A 108 7.15 46.13 -12.91
N GLY A 109 7.01 45.53 -14.10
CA GLY A 109 6.52 46.24 -15.30
C GLY A 109 5.08 46.70 -15.16
N ALA A 110 4.18 45.83 -14.68
CA ALA A 110 2.77 46.21 -14.45
C ALA A 110 2.62 47.28 -13.38
N LYS A 111 3.45 47.23 -12.34
CA LYS A 111 3.47 48.26 -11.29
C LYS A 111 3.91 49.60 -11.81
N ALA A 112 4.96 49.64 -12.62
CA ALA A 112 5.44 50.89 -13.22
C ALA A 112 4.36 51.55 -14.12
N GLU A 113 3.66 50.74 -14.93
CA GLU A 113 2.54 51.21 -15.75
C GLU A 113 1.37 51.72 -14.90
N TYR A 114 0.98 50.96 -13.86
CA TYR A 114 -0.05 51.38 -12.91
C TYR A 114 0.29 52.70 -12.24
N ASP A 115 1.52 52.85 -11.72
CA ASP A 115 1.97 54.06 -11.05
C ASP A 115 1.97 55.29 -12.01
N TYR A 116 2.32 55.08 -13.30
CA TYR A 116 2.25 56.11 -14.33
C TYR A 116 0.79 56.50 -14.60
N GLN A 117 -0.07 55.56 -14.89
CA GLN A 117 -1.50 55.80 -15.21
C GLN A 117 -2.24 56.42 -14.03
N LYS A 118 -1.92 56.04 -12.81
CA LYS A 118 -2.46 56.63 -11.60
C LYS A 118 -2.12 58.10 -11.49
N LYS A 119 -0.85 58.47 -11.69
CA LYS A 119 -0.42 59.88 -11.66
C LYS A 119 -1.08 60.70 -12.78
N LEU A 120 -1.23 60.12 -13.97
CA LEU A 120 -1.89 60.74 -15.11
C LEU A 120 -3.39 60.96 -14.82
N TYR A 121 -4.08 59.93 -14.29
CA TYR A 121 -5.48 60.04 -13.89
C TYR A 121 -5.69 61.11 -12.79
N GLU A 122 -4.88 61.12 -11.74
CA GLU A 122 -4.97 62.11 -10.65
C GLU A 122 -4.80 63.51 -11.16
N ARG A 123 -3.88 63.74 -12.10
CA ARG A 123 -3.67 65.04 -12.75
C ARG A 123 -4.88 65.41 -13.61
N ASN A 124 -5.35 64.53 -14.48
CA ASN A 124 -6.46 64.78 -15.37
C ASN A 124 -7.79 64.98 -14.61
N ARG A 125 -7.98 64.25 -13.48
CA ARG A 125 -9.12 64.49 -12.59
C ARG A 125 -9.16 65.93 -12.08
N LYS A 126 -8.02 66.49 -11.64
CA LYS A 126 -7.92 67.86 -11.19
C LYS A 126 -8.16 68.89 -12.32
N LEU A 127 -7.77 68.59 -13.57
CA LEU A 127 -8.05 69.41 -14.74
C LEU A 127 -9.52 69.34 -15.13
N HIS A 128 -10.13 68.12 -15.06
CA HIS A 128 -11.56 68.00 -15.33
C HIS A 128 -12.44 68.72 -14.30
N GLU A 129 -12.11 68.66 -13.00
CA GLU A 129 -12.79 69.41 -11.94
C GLU A 129 -12.78 70.91 -12.20
N LYS A 130 -11.77 71.43 -12.94
CA LYS A 130 -11.63 72.80 -13.35
C LYS A 130 -12.18 73.08 -14.75
N GLN A 131 -12.82 72.07 -15.38
CA GLN A 131 -13.36 72.15 -16.76
C GLN A 131 -12.30 72.53 -17.83
N LEU A 132 -11.06 72.06 -17.63
CA LEU A 132 -9.92 72.33 -18.54
C LEU A 132 -9.67 71.16 -19.51
N ILE A 133 -10.35 70.07 -19.40
CA ILE A 133 -10.34 68.92 -20.32
C ILE A 133 -11.78 68.47 -20.61
N SER A 134 -11.98 67.74 -21.73
CA SER A 134 -13.28 67.17 -22.09
C SER A 134 -13.66 66.00 -21.24
N ASP A 135 -14.96 65.71 -21.15
CA ASP A 135 -15.47 64.49 -20.47
C ASP A 135 -14.91 63.22 -21.13
N THR A 136 -14.78 63.20 -22.45
CA THR A 136 -14.22 62.09 -23.23
C THR A 136 -12.76 61.79 -22.83
N ASP A 137 -11.93 62.85 -22.75
CA ASP A 137 -10.52 62.70 -22.32
C ASP A 137 -10.40 62.19 -20.89
N TYR A 138 -11.30 62.65 -20.01
CA TYR A 138 -11.35 62.16 -18.63
C TYR A 138 -11.74 60.68 -18.56
N GLU A 139 -12.77 60.24 -19.30
CA GLU A 139 -13.24 58.85 -19.35
C GLU A 139 -12.17 57.93 -19.94
N GLU A 140 -11.45 58.36 -20.99
CA GLU A 140 -10.33 57.61 -21.55
C GLU A 140 -9.21 57.40 -20.51
N ASN A 141 -8.83 58.45 -19.79
CA ASN A 141 -7.82 58.34 -18.74
C ASN A 141 -8.28 57.44 -17.58
N LEU A 142 -9.55 57.51 -17.19
CA LEU A 142 -10.13 56.62 -16.18
C LEU A 142 -10.11 55.18 -16.65
N TYR A 143 -10.44 54.91 -17.90
CA TYR A 143 -10.39 53.55 -18.49
C TYR A 143 -8.96 53.00 -18.47
N ASN A 144 -7.97 53.79 -18.93
CA ASN A 144 -6.56 53.40 -18.95
C ASN A 144 -6.02 53.12 -17.53
N TYR A 145 -6.39 53.96 -16.55
CA TYR A 145 -6.04 53.73 -15.15
C TYR A 145 -6.61 52.40 -14.63
N ARG A 146 -7.92 52.16 -14.83
CA ARG A 146 -8.56 50.91 -14.37
C ARG A 146 -7.99 49.67 -15.05
N ARG A 147 -7.63 49.79 -16.33
CA ARG A 147 -6.97 48.71 -17.07
C ARG A 147 -5.59 48.38 -16.48
N ALA A 148 -4.79 49.42 -16.21
CA ALA A 148 -3.48 49.25 -15.59
C ALA A 148 -3.59 48.67 -14.16
N GLU A 149 -4.58 49.14 -13.38
CA GLU A 149 -4.89 48.60 -12.05
C GLU A 149 -5.21 47.10 -12.09
N SER A 150 -6.07 46.68 -13.03
CA SER A 150 -6.43 45.27 -13.21
C SER A 150 -5.22 44.41 -13.59
N THR A 151 -4.37 44.89 -14.50
CA THR A 151 -3.13 44.19 -14.91
C THR A 151 -2.14 44.08 -13.75
N TYR A 152 -2.00 45.14 -12.94
CA TYR A 152 -1.17 45.13 -11.74
C TYR A 152 -1.65 44.11 -10.71
N GLU A 153 -2.94 44.06 -10.40
CA GLU A 153 -3.49 43.05 -9.46
C GLU A 153 -3.36 41.61 -9.98
N GLN A 154 -3.52 41.40 -11.29
CA GLN A 154 -3.28 40.09 -11.90
C GLN A 154 -1.81 39.66 -11.75
N SER A 155 -0.87 40.54 -12.11
CA SER A 155 0.57 40.22 -12.00
C SER A 155 1.02 39.99 -10.55
N LYS A 156 0.42 40.71 -9.60
CA LYS A 156 0.64 40.53 -8.17
C LYS A 156 0.15 39.15 -7.70
N ALA A 157 -1.00 38.69 -8.19
CA ALA A 157 -1.51 37.35 -7.87
C ALA A 157 -0.63 36.25 -8.46
N GLU A 158 -0.10 36.45 -9.68
CA GLU A 158 0.84 35.51 -10.33
C GLU A 158 2.17 35.41 -9.56
N LEU A 159 2.73 36.56 -9.14
CA LEU A 159 3.91 36.60 -8.30
C LEU A 159 3.69 35.85 -6.99
N SER A 160 2.59 36.11 -6.29
CA SER A 160 2.26 35.43 -5.05
C SER A 160 2.05 33.92 -5.23
N LYS A 161 1.59 33.48 -6.41
CA LYS A 161 1.51 32.06 -6.76
C LYS A 161 2.91 31.46 -6.95
N ALA A 162 3.81 32.17 -7.66
CA ALA A 162 5.19 31.71 -7.88
C ALA A 162 5.97 31.59 -6.56
N GLU A 163 5.78 32.59 -5.64
CA GLU A 163 6.37 32.56 -4.30
C GLU A 163 5.90 31.37 -3.44
N ARG A 164 4.64 30.97 -3.58
CA ARG A 164 4.12 29.80 -2.84
C ARG A 164 4.56 28.45 -3.40
N ASN A 165 4.96 28.44 -4.64
CA ASN A 165 5.42 27.20 -5.31
C ASN A 165 6.91 26.93 -5.02
N LEU A 166 7.66 27.88 -4.51
CA LEU A 166 9.06 27.76 -4.14
C LEU A 166 9.22 27.24 -2.70
#